data_f71565cd5225e67d5069c325ce0ee3c7
#
_entry.id   f71565cd5225e67d5069c325ce0ee3c7
#
_cell.length_a   1.000
_cell.length_b   1.000
_cell.length_c   1.000
_cell.angle_alpha   90.00
_cell.angle_beta   90.00
_cell.angle_gamma   90.00
#
_symmetry.space_group_name_H-M   'P 1'
#
loop_
_entity.id
_entity.type
_entity.pdbx_description
1 polymer ?
#
loop_
_entity_poly.entity_id
_entity_poly.type
_entity_poly.pdbx_seq_one_letter_code
_entity_poly.pdbx_strand_id
1 'polypeptide(L)'
;MTETVSRTLGQAILAALLISIGQQAMAGPVEDHRIRGWSLAAQQCSQCHAIGKGAGASAFAGPDFKAVAAMPSTTGMALNVFLQRHHQHMPSIRLDRDEMDAVIDYILSLKTAETAGR
;
A
#
# COMPACT_ATOMS: atom_id res chain seq x y z
N MET A 1 -52.30 15.06 -20.54
CA MET A 1 -51.79 14.68 -19.21
C MET A 1 -50.68 13.63 -19.27
N THR A 2 -50.59 12.79 -20.28
CA THR A 2 -49.57 11.72 -20.40
C THR A 2 -48.19 12.20 -20.81
N GLU A 3 -48.03 13.27 -21.59
CA GLU A 3 -46.74 13.77 -22.05
C GLU A 3 -45.89 14.46 -20.96
N THR A 4 -46.56 15.13 -20.01
CA THR A 4 -45.87 15.85 -18.93
C THR A 4 -45.23 14.88 -17.94
N VAL A 5 -45.88 13.74 -17.67
CA VAL A 5 -45.37 12.70 -16.76
C VAL A 5 -44.16 11.99 -17.38
N SER A 6 -44.17 11.75 -18.68
CA SER A 6 -43.04 11.10 -19.39
C SER A 6 -41.76 11.95 -19.40
N ARG A 7 -41.89 13.26 -19.53
CA ARG A 7 -40.76 14.20 -19.50
C ARG A 7 -40.11 14.32 -18.13
N THR A 8 -40.91 14.35 -17.08
CA THR A 8 -40.40 14.44 -15.69
C THR A 8 -39.69 13.14 -15.25
N LEU A 9 -40.23 11.97 -15.68
CA LEU A 9 -39.53 10.70 -15.39
C LEU A 9 -38.20 10.60 -16.11
N GLY A 10 -38.12 11.01 -17.37
CA GLY A 10 -36.85 10.98 -18.13
C GLY A 10 -35.78 11.89 -17.56
N GLN A 11 -36.17 13.07 -17.07
CA GLN A 11 -35.24 14.00 -16.42
C GLN A 11 -34.73 13.49 -15.06
N ALA A 12 -35.57 12.83 -14.28
CA ALA A 12 -35.20 12.26 -12.99
C ALA A 12 -34.23 11.08 -13.15
N ILE A 13 -34.40 10.23 -14.17
CA ILE A 13 -33.49 9.10 -14.45
C ILE A 13 -32.15 9.61 -14.95
N LEU A 14 -32.09 10.63 -15.78
CA LEU A 14 -30.86 11.22 -16.28
C LEU A 14 -30.04 11.88 -15.17
N ALA A 15 -30.69 12.57 -14.24
CA ALA A 15 -30.04 13.18 -13.08
C ALA A 15 -29.49 12.12 -12.11
N ALA A 16 -30.18 11.02 -11.90
CA ALA A 16 -29.72 9.92 -11.06
C ALA A 16 -28.50 9.20 -11.66
N LEU A 17 -28.44 9.07 -13.00
CA LEU A 17 -27.28 8.45 -13.67
C LEU A 17 -26.02 9.30 -13.57
N LEU A 18 -26.15 10.63 -13.58
CA LEU A 18 -25.00 11.54 -13.49
C LEU A 18 -24.38 11.59 -12.08
N ILE A 19 -25.15 11.30 -11.04
CA ILE A 19 -24.66 11.28 -9.65
C ILE A 19 -23.82 10.03 -9.37
N SER A 20 -24.06 8.93 -10.10
CA SER A 20 -23.35 7.66 -9.90
C SER A 20 -21.91 7.64 -10.42
N ILE A 21 -21.51 8.59 -11.26
CA ILE A 21 -20.19 8.63 -11.89
C ILE A 21 -19.16 9.36 -11.00
N GLY A 22 -19.59 10.07 -9.97
CA GLY A 22 -18.75 10.97 -9.15
C GLY A 22 -18.02 10.33 -7.96
N GLN A 23 -18.23 9.05 -7.67
CA GLN A 23 -17.60 8.38 -6.51
C GLN A 23 -16.43 7.48 -6.89
N GLN A 24 -15.52 8.00 -7.71
CA GLN A 24 -14.19 7.40 -7.74
C GLN A 24 -13.46 7.86 -6.48
N ALA A 25 -13.37 6.97 -5.50
CA ALA A 25 -12.50 7.17 -4.35
C ALA A 25 -11.07 7.38 -4.89
N MET A 26 -10.62 8.61 -4.93
CA MET A 26 -9.24 8.94 -5.24
C MET A 26 -8.41 8.37 -4.08
N ALA A 27 -7.73 7.25 -4.30
CA ALA A 27 -6.69 6.82 -3.39
C ALA A 27 -5.73 8.01 -3.20
N GLY A 28 -5.50 8.40 -1.94
CA GLY A 28 -4.61 9.50 -1.66
C GLY A 28 -3.15 9.13 -1.96
N PRO A 29 -2.25 10.11 -2.11
CA PRO A 29 -0.84 9.87 -2.42
C PRO A 29 -0.16 8.87 -1.48
N VAL A 30 -0.55 8.84 -0.21
CA VAL A 30 -0.02 7.90 0.80
C VAL A 30 -0.47 6.47 0.53
N GLU A 31 -1.71 6.27 0.07
CA GLU A 31 -2.20 4.94 -0.29
C GLU A 31 -1.51 4.42 -1.54
N ASP A 32 -1.28 5.28 -2.54
CA ASP A 32 -0.56 4.93 -3.75
C ASP A 32 0.88 4.52 -3.44
N HIS A 33 1.56 5.22 -2.53
CA HIS A 33 2.90 4.86 -2.05
C HIS A 33 2.92 3.50 -1.36
N ARG A 34 1.96 3.19 -0.52
CA ARG A 34 1.89 1.88 0.16
C ARG A 34 1.65 0.73 -0.81
N ILE A 35 0.77 0.92 -1.79
CA ILE A 35 0.50 -0.07 -2.85
C ILE A 35 1.76 -0.30 -3.69
N ARG A 36 2.43 0.77 -4.09
CA ARG A 36 3.70 0.71 -4.81
C ARG A 36 4.78 0.02 -3.98
N GLY A 37 4.89 0.37 -2.70
CA GLY A 37 5.84 -0.23 -1.77
C GLY A 37 5.62 -1.73 -1.57
N TRP A 38 4.37 -2.17 -1.46
CA TRP A 38 4.03 -3.59 -1.45
C TRP A 38 4.46 -4.28 -2.74
N SER A 39 4.20 -3.69 -3.90
CA SER A 39 4.56 -4.26 -5.20
C SER A 39 6.07 -4.42 -5.35
N LEU A 40 6.84 -3.42 -4.91
CA LEU A 40 8.31 -3.46 -4.90
C LEU A 40 8.82 -4.54 -3.93
N ALA A 41 8.27 -4.59 -2.73
CA ALA A 41 8.62 -5.61 -1.74
C ALA A 41 8.30 -7.02 -2.24
N ALA A 42 7.17 -7.21 -2.94
CA ALA A 42 6.81 -8.50 -3.52
C ALA A 42 7.80 -8.94 -4.60
N GLN A 43 8.34 -8.02 -5.37
CA GLN A 43 9.27 -8.34 -6.45
C GLN A 43 10.72 -8.54 -5.95
N GLN A 44 11.15 -7.77 -4.99
CA GLN A 44 12.57 -7.68 -4.63
C GLN A 44 12.90 -8.25 -3.23
N CYS A 45 11.94 -8.28 -2.31
CA CYS A 45 12.19 -8.65 -0.92
C CYS A 45 11.59 -10.01 -0.53
N SER A 46 10.52 -10.44 -1.22
CA SER A 46 9.75 -11.64 -0.84
C SER A 46 10.52 -12.95 -0.95
N GLN A 47 11.65 -12.97 -1.66
CA GLN A 47 12.51 -14.15 -1.74
C GLN A 47 13.16 -14.47 -0.39
N CYS A 48 13.39 -13.46 0.45
CA CYS A 48 14.08 -13.60 1.72
C CYS A 48 13.25 -13.13 2.93
N HIS A 49 12.23 -12.34 2.73
CA HIS A 49 11.39 -11.77 3.78
C HIS A 49 9.94 -12.18 3.63
N ALA A 50 9.28 -12.50 4.73
CA ALA A 50 7.83 -12.47 4.77
C ALA A 50 7.39 -11.00 4.73
N ILE A 51 6.74 -10.59 3.65
CA ILE A 51 6.38 -9.18 3.43
C ILE A 51 4.97 -8.81 3.91
N GLY A 52 4.22 -9.73 4.48
CA GLY A 52 2.85 -9.52 4.97
C GLY A 52 1.86 -10.53 4.40
N LYS A 53 0.57 -10.23 4.49
CA LYS A 53 -0.49 -11.16 4.05
C LYS A 53 -0.35 -11.49 2.56
N GLY A 54 -0.33 -12.79 2.23
CA GLY A 54 -0.36 -13.30 0.85
C GLY A 54 0.99 -13.49 0.18
N ALA A 55 2.07 -13.00 0.75
CA ALA A 55 3.40 -13.39 0.32
C ALA A 55 3.81 -14.62 1.12
N GLY A 56 4.02 -15.75 0.43
CA GLY A 56 4.47 -16.97 1.06
C GLY A 56 5.70 -16.70 1.92
N ALA A 57 5.70 -17.19 3.14
CA ALA A 57 6.89 -17.22 3.95
C ALA A 57 7.87 -18.13 3.22
N SER A 58 8.78 -17.52 2.50
CA SER A 58 9.98 -18.19 2.06
C SER A 58 10.72 -18.58 3.34
N ALA A 59 11.18 -19.81 3.44
CA ALA A 59 11.84 -20.40 4.63
C ALA A 59 13.15 -19.69 4.99
N PHE A 60 13.31 -18.38 4.80
CA PHE A 60 14.58 -17.72 4.64
C PHE A 60 14.89 -16.63 5.63
N ALA A 61 16.05 -16.53 5.74
CA ALA A 61 17.13 -15.74 6.31
C ALA A 61 16.80 -14.29 6.74
N GLY A 62 15.73 -13.65 6.29
CA GLY A 62 15.39 -12.27 6.63
C GLY A 62 14.21 -12.18 7.62
N PRO A 63 14.19 -11.16 8.50
CA PRO A 63 13.07 -10.95 9.42
C PRO A 63 11.78 -10.63 8.68
N ASP A 64 10.65 -11.06 9.23
CA ASP A 64 9.31 -10.68 8.77
C ASP A 64 9.13 -9.16 8.87
N PHE A 65 8.57 -8.54 7.83
CA PHE A 65 8.32 -7.10 7.79
C PHE A 65 7.37 -6.61 8.91
N LYS A 66 6.43 -7.44 9.36
CA LYS A 66 5.62 -7.11 10.53
C LYS A 66 6.45 -7.06 11.80
N ALA A 67 7.36 -8.02 11.97
CA ALA A 67 8.26 -8.03 13.12
C ALA A 67 9.17 -6.81 13.09
N VAL A 68 9.69 -6.44 11.91
CA VAL A 68 10.46 -5.21 11.71
C VAL A 68 9.63 -3.98 12.06
N ALA A 69 8.41 -3.87 11.55
CA ALA A 69 7.52 -2.74 11.81
C ALA A 69 7.18 -2.61 13.29
N ALA A 70 7.01 -3.72 14.01
CA ALA A 70 6.64 -3.74 15.43
C ALA A 70 7.79 -3.31 16.37
N MET A 71 9.04 -3.31 15.92
CA MET A 71 10.16 -2.89 16.76
C MET A 71 10.06 -1.42 17.14
N PRO A 72 10.26 -1.04 18.41
CA PRO A 72 10.15 0.36 18.86
C PRO A 72 11.14 1.30 18.14
N SER A 73 12.30 0.79 17.74
CA SER A 73 13.33 1.54 17.01
C SER A 73 13.05 1.73 15.53
N THR A 74 12.03 1.06 14.97
CA THR A 74 11.70 1.18 13.56
C THR A 74 10.98 2.49 13.29
N THR A 75 11.68 3.38 12.61
CA THR A 75 11.19 4.67 12.12
C THR A 75 11.50 4.80 10.63
N GLY A 76 10.84 5.72 9.93
CA GLY A 76 11.13 6.00 8.53
C GLY A 76 12.59 6.35 8.30
N MET A 77 13.18 7.17 9.19
CA MET A 77 14.59 7.54 9.11
C MET A 77 15.52 6.32 9.31
N ALA A 78 15.22 5.48 10.29
CA ALA A 78 16.02 4.28 10.55
C ALA A 78 16.00 3.31 9.37
N LEU A 79 14.81 3.10 8.78
CA LEU A 79 14.67 2.26 7.58
C LEU A 79 15.38 2.88 6.37
N ASN A 80 15.30 4.18 6.19
CA ASN A 80 15.99 4.88 5.10
C ASN A 80 17.51 4.67 5.19
N VAL A 81 18.09 4.90 6.37
CA VAL A 81 19.53 4.67 6.60
C VAL A 81 19.90 3.19 6.42
N PHE A 82 19.03 2.29 6.88
CA PHE A 82 19.27 0.85 6.77
C PHE A 82 19.24 0.39 5.30
N LEU A 83 18.25 0.77 4.52
CA LEU A 83 18.09 0.34 3.14
C LEU A 83 19.14 0.91 2.18
N GLN A 84 19.80 2.01 2.54
CA GLN A 84 20.90 2.59 1.78
C GLN A 84 22.25 1.86 1.98
N ARG A 85 22.36 0.99 2.97
CA ARG A 85 23.60 0.31 3.30
C ARG A 85 23.63 -1.13 2.78
N HIS A 86 24.80 -1.59 2.38
CA HIS A 86 25.02 -3.00 2.11
C HIS A 86 24.97 -3.80 3.42
N HIS A 87 24.09 -4.79 3.46
CA HIS A 87 24.01 -5.75 4.56
C HIS A 87 24.58 -7.09 4.12
N GLN A 88 25.31 -7.74 5.02
CA GLN A 88 26.12 -8.92 4.73
C GLN A 88 25.35 -10.09 4.11
N HIS A 89 24.04 -10.18 4.32
CA HIS A 89 23.19 -11.27 3.84
C HIS A 89 22.05 -10.79 2.93
N MET A 90 22.03 -9.50 2.59
CA MET A 90 21.02 -8.90 1.75
C MET A 90 21.64 -8.51 0.40
N PRO A 91 21.08 -8.91 -0.73
CA PRO A 91 21.60 -8.50 -2.03
C PRO A 91 21.56 -6.99 -2.18
N SER A 92 22.46 -6.45 -3.00
CA SER A 92 22.49 -5.02 -3.33
C SER A 92 21.28 -4.65 -4.17
N ILE A 93 20.18 -4.37 -3.52
CA ILE A 93 18.98 -3.83 -4.15
C ILE A 93 19.18 -2.33 -4.27
N ARG A 94 19.06 -1.81 -5.48
CA ARG A 94 19.10 -0.38 -5.73
C ARG A 94 17.69 0.13 -5.89
N LEU A 95 17.21 0.85 -4.89
CA LEU A 95 15.96 1.59 -4.94
C LEU A 95 16.29 3.07 -5.22
N ASP A 96 15.54 3.69 -6.09
CA ASP A 96 15.54 5.15 -6.17
C ASP A 96 14.85 5.76 -4.92
N ARG A 97 14.83 7.08 -4.83
CA ARG A 97 14.26 7.76 -3.65
C ARG A 97 12.79 7.46 -3.47
N ASP A 98 11.99 7.55 -4.53
CA ASP A 98 10.55 7.32 -4.48
C ASP A 98 10.22 5.85 -4.19
N GLU A 99 11.00 4.93 -4.72
CA GLU A 99 10.87 3.50 -4.45
C GLU A 99 11.19 3.18 -2.99
N MET A 100 12.24 3.80 -2.47
CA MET A 100 12.64 3.64 -1.08
C MET A 100 11.57 4.19 -0.14
N ASP A 101 11.07 5.38 -0.39
CA ASP A 101 10.02 6.01 0.40
C ASP A 101 8.73 5.16 0.35
N ALA A 102 8.38 4.62 -0.81
CA ALA A 102 7.23 3.73 -0.95
C ALA A 102 7.38 2.42 -0.15
N VAL A 103 8.54 1.78 -0.18
CA VAL A 103 8.82 0.57 0.61
C VAL A 103 8.77 0.87 2.11
N ILE A 104 9.32 2.01 2.54
CA ILE A 104 9.28 2.47 3.93
C ILE A 104 7.85 2.69 4.39
N ASP A 105 7.04 3.39 3.60
CA ASP A 105 5.62 3.64 3.90
C ASP A 105 4.84 2.33 4.01
N TYR A 106 5.14 1.38 3.13
CA TYR A 106 4.55 0.05 3.21
C TYR A 106 4.91 -0.67 4.52
N ILE A 107 6.20 -0.75 4.86
CA ILE A 107 6.65 -1.41 6.11
C ILE A 107 5.99 -0.76 7.32
N LEU A 108 5.99 0.57 7.41
CA LEU A 108 5.40 1.29 8.54
C LEU A 108 3.88 1.11 8.63
N SER A 109 3.20 0.92 7.51
CA SER A 109 1.77 0.64 7.48
C SER A 109 1.39 -0.68 8.15
N LEU A 110 2.30 -1.65 8.21
CA LEU A 110 2.08 -2.93 8.87
C LEU A 110 1.98 -2.80 10.39
N LYS A 111 2.56 -1.75 10.99
CA LYS A 111 2.45 -1.43 12.42
C LYS A 111 1.04 -0.99 12.80
N THR A 112 0.40 -0.18 11.97
CA THR A 112 -0.95 0.36 12.23
C THR A 112 -2.05 -0.66 12.00
N ALA A 113 -1.85 -1.61 11.09
CA ALA A 113 -2.82 -2.66 10.80
C ALA A 113 -3.03 -3.62 11.99
N GLU A 114 -2.03 -3.82 12.82
CA GLU A 114 -2.12 -4.67 14.02
C GLU A 114 -2.88 -4.00 15.16
N THR A 115 -2.80 -2.69 15.28
CA THR A 115 -3.51 -1.91 16.32
C THR A 115 -5.01 -1.79 16.01
N ALA A 116 -5.40 -1.79 14.74
CA ALA A 116 -6.79 -1.68 14.30
C ALA A 116 -7.55 -3.03 14.36
N GLY A 117 -6.87 -4.14 14.54
CA GLY A 117 -7.43 -5.50 14.59
C GLY A 117 -7.67 -6.04 16.00
N ARG A 118 -7.45 -5.23 17.04
CA ARG A 118 -7.77 -5.51 18.44
C ARG A 118 -8.96 -4.68 18.87
#